data_abbe5b0852b9783356071b8943303d25
#
_entry.id   abbe5b0852b9783356071b8943303d25
#
_cell.length_a   1.000
_cell.length_b   1.000
_cell.length_c   1.000
_cell.angle_alpha   90.00
_cell.angle_beta   90.00
_cell.angle_gamma   90.00
#
_symmetry.space_group_name_H-M   'P 1'
#
loop_
_entity.id
_entity.type
_entity.pdbx_description
1 polymer ?
#
loop_
_entity_poly.entity_id
_entity_poly.type
_entity_poly.pdbx_seq_one_letter_code
_entity_poly.pdbx_strand_id
1 'polypeptide(L)'
;NELRSNGLQISGDTPFFITDKNGEILVKRDSTHSLGILTINHLIKKIFLVSDDNAYNYLFDFLGTDYINKELTQRGLSKTRLYHKFLFGADNINTWGYTFLNENQKIIYHQPSISALVDLKPNNLKGILKGIGHIKSDSLLLKPMNFERKNRISIRDLEGILKRIIFPEAFSEKELFNLTKTDYKFLRYWMSRTTLESNYPDYNDNKHWDSYCKFFIYGDKKGAM
;
A
#
# COMPACT_ATOMS: atom_id res chain seq x y z
N ASN A 1 -5.85 -5.52 -10.93
CA ASN A 1 -6.32 -5.62 -12.32
C ASN A 1 -5.58 -6.66 -13.15
N GLU A 2 -4.28 -6.85 -12.96
CA GLU A 2 -3.49 -7.83 -13.69
C GLU A 2 -4.07 -9.26 -13.55
N LEU A 3 -4.42 -9.68 -12.34
CA LEU A 3 -5.07 -10.97 -12.12
C LEU A 3 -6.43 -11.07 -12.84
N ARG A 4 -7.20 -9.98 -12.86
CA ARG A 4 -8.47 -9.90 -13.61
C ARG A 4 -8.25 -10.00 -15.12
N SER A 5 -7.21 -9.34 -15.64
CA SER A 5 -6.84 -9.42 -17.06
C SER A 5 -6.49 -10.86 -17.49
N ASN A 6 -6.02 -11.67 -16.56
CA ASN A 6 -5.72 -13.09 -16.77
C ASN A 6 -6.96 -14.02 -16.58
N GLY A 7 -8.16 -13.44 -16.54
CA GLY A 7 -9.42 -14.19 -16.49
C GLY A 7 -9.86 -14.61 -15.09
N LEU A 8 -9.14 -14.20 -14.03
CA LEU A 8 -9.53 -14.54 -12.66
C LEU A 8 -10.70 -13.65 -12.18
N GLN A 9 -11.71 -14.29 -11.60
CA GLN A 9 -12.88 -13.62 -11.00
C GLN A 9 -12.52 -13.02 -9.64
N ILE A 10 -11.58 -12.07 -9.63
CA ILE A 10 -11.09 -11.39 -8.43
C ILE A 10 -11.44 -9.91 -8.51
N SER A 11 -11.98 -9.37 -7.42
CA SER A 11 -12.19 -7.92 -7.21
C SER A 11 -11.35 -7.42 -6.04
N GLY A 12 -11.39 -6.11 -5.80
CA GLY A 12 -10.79 -5.53 -4.59
C GLY A 12 -11.50 -5.97 -3.29
N ASP A 13 -12.72 -6.48 -3.38
CA ASP A 13 -13.52 -6.97 -2.24
C ASP A 13 -13.50 -8.49 -2.11
N THR A 14 -12.78 -9.21 -2.96
CA THR A 14 -12.61 -10.65 -2.85
C THR A 14 -11.87 -11.01 -1.56
N PRO A 15 -12.43 -11.89 -0.70
CA PRO A 15 -11.78 -12.29 0.53
C PRO A 15 -10.48 -13.04 0.28
N PHE A 16 -9.50 -12.82 1.16
CA PHE A 16 -8.27 -13.61 1.15
C PHE A 16 -7.75 -13.86 2.56
N PHE A 17 -6.80 -14.76 2.68
CA PHE A 17 -6.02 -14.95 3.89
C PHE A 17 -4.52 -15.04 3.55
N ILE A 18 -3.70 -14.84 4.57
CA ILE A 18 -2.24 -14.80 4.47
C ILE A 18 -1.66 -16.01 5.19
N THR A 19 -0.70 -16.67 4.56
CA THR A 19 0.03 -17.80 5.13
C THR A 19 1.53 -17.51 5.22
N ASP A 20 2.20 -18.16 6.14
CA ASP A 20 3.66 -18.18 6.17
C ASP A 20 4.23 -19.07 5.04
N LYS A 21 5.56 -19.22 5.02
CA LYS A 21 6.27 -20.08 4.07
C LYS A 21 5.98 -21.57 4.21
N ASN A 22 5.44 -22.00 5.36
CA ASN A 22 5.08 -23.40 5.63
C ASN A 22 3.60 -23.67 5.32
N GLY A 23 2.83 -22.65 4.93
CA GLY A 23 1.40 -22.73 4.66
C GLY A 23 0.53 -22.53 5.91
N GLU A 24 1.12 -22.18 7.06
CA GLU A 24 0.35 -21.88 8.27
C GLU A 24 -0.34 -20.52 8.15
N ILE A 25 -1.59 -20.43 8.59
CA ILE A 25 -2.37 -19.20 8.49
C ILE A 25 -1.84 -18.17 9.49
N LEU A 26 -1.30 -17.07 8.97
CA LEU A 26 -0.87 -15.91 9.75
C LEU A 26 -2.02 -14.94 10.02
N VAL A 27 -2.80 -14.61 8.99
CA VAL A 27 -3.90 -13.65 9.08
C VAL A 27 -5.06 -14.13 8.22
N LYS A 28 -6.22 -14.31 8.84
CA LYS A 28 -7.45 -14.73 8.14
C LYS A 28 -8.59 -13.72 8.24
N ARG A 29 -8.54 -12.84 9.23
CA ARG A 29 -9.64 -11.93 9.55
C ARG A 29 -9.14 -10.52 9.80
N ASP A 30 -10.00 -9.55 9.54
CA ASP A 30 -9.84 -8.17 9.98
C ASP A 30 -11.13 -7.75 10.70
N SER A 31 -11.06 -7.59 12.02
CA SER A 31 -12.21 -7.23 12.86
C SER A 31 -12.80 -5.85 12.55
N THR A 32 -12.04 -5.00 11.84
CA THR A 32 -12.50 -3.67 11.44
C THR A 32 -13.33 -3.69 10.15
N HIS A 33 -13.41 -4.83 9.46
CA HIS A 33 -14.28 -5.02 8.29
C HIS A 33 -15.68 -5.47 8.74
N SER A 34 -16.74 -4.99 8.10
CA SER A 34 -18.14 -5.31 8.44
C SER A 34 -18.45 -6.81 8.51
N LEU A 35 -17.78 -7.61 7.68
CA LEU A 35 -17.91 -9.06 7.63
C LEU A 35 -16.72 -9.79 8.30
N GLY A 36 -15.80 -9.07 8.93
CA GLY A 36 -14.61 -9.64 9.56
C GLY A 36 -13.63 -10.30 8.59
N ILE A 37 -13.61 -9.93 7.31
CA ILE A 37 -12.77 -10.52 6.26
C ILE A 37 -11.64 -9.58 5.84
N LEU A 38 -10.53 -10.15 5.34
CA LEU A 38 -9.48 -9.39 4.67
C LEU A 38 -9.85 -9.18 3.20
N THR A 39 -9.75 -7.92 2.73
CA THR A 39 -9.90 -7.58 1.32
C THR A 39 -8.93 -6.46 0.93
N ILE A 40 -8.53 -6.39 -0.32
CA ILE A 40 -7.62 -5.35 -0.83
C ILE A 40 -8.24 -3.96 -0.62
N ASN A 41 -9.52 -3.79 -0.95
CA ASN A 41 -10.21 -2.51 -0.80
C ASN A 41 -10.26 -2.05 0.67
N HIS A 42 -10.46 -2.98 1.61
CA HIS A 42 -10.47 -2.63 3.03
C HIS A 42 -9.09 -2.18 3.52
N LEU A 43 -8.02 -2.87 3.10
CA LEU A 43 -6.66 -2.46 3.43
C LEU A 43 -6.31 -1.08 2.85
N ILE A 44 -6.72 -0.79 1.61
CA ILE A 44 -6.53 0.54 1.00
C ILE A 44 -7.26 1.62 1.80
N LYS A 45 -8.51 1.37 2.23
CA LYS A 45 -9.24 2.30 3.11
C LYS A 45 -8.47 2.62 4.39
N LYS A 46 -7.96 1.60 5.07
CA LYS A 46 -7.18 1.76 6.32
C LYS A 46 -5.94 2.61 6.10
N ILE A 47 -5.21 2.40 5.00
CA ILE A 47 -4.04 3.23 4.66
C ILE A 47 -4.45 4.69 4.47
N PHE A 48 -5.50 4.96 3.70
CA PHE A 48 -5.92 6.35 3.44
C PHE A 48 -6.54 7.03 4.66
N LEU A 49 -7.23 6.31 5.51
CA LEU A 49 -7.92 6.89 6.67
C LEU A 49 -6.98 7.18 7.82
N VAL A 50 -6.08 6.25 8.16
CA VAL A 50 -5.25 6.34 9.38
C VAL A 50 -3.79 5.97 9.17
N SER A 51 -3.34 5.78 7.92
CA SER A 51 -1.97 5.34 7.64
C SER A 51 -1.61 4.02 8.34
N ASP A 52 -2.50 3.02 8.28
CA ASP A 52 -2.35 1.73 8.96
C ASP A 52 -1.14 0.96 8.42
N ASP A 53 -0.16 0.74 9.29
CA ASP A 53 1.10 0.07 8.95
C ASP A 53 0.89 -1.40 8.57
N ASN A 54 -0.04 -2.11 9.22
CA ASN A 54 -0.32 -3.51 8.89
C ASN A 54 -0.97 -3.63 7.50
N ALA A 55 -1.90 -2.74 7.19
CA ALA A 55 -2.51 -2.70 5.87
C ALA A 55 -1.47 -2.40 4.77
N TYR A 56 -0.55 -1.44 5.02
CA TYR A 56 0.59 -1.20 4.14
C TYR A 56 1.47 -2.44 4.00
N ASN A 57 1.84 -3.08 5.11
CA ASN A 57 2.71 -4.24 5.11
C ASN A 57 2.13 -5.41 4.30
N TYR A 58 0.83 -5.67 4.43
CA TYR A 58 0.15 -6.73 3.67
C TYR A 58 0.12 -6.42 2.17
N LEU A 59 -0.18 -5.18 1.78
CA LEU A 59 -0.20 -4.81 0.35
C LEU A 59 1.20 -4.76 -0.26
N PHE A 60 2.19 -4.24 0.49
CA PHE A 60 3.59 -4.25 0.08
C PHE A 60 4.08 -5.68 -0.13
N ASP A 61 3.77 -6.56 0.81
CA ASP A 61 4.18 -7.95 0.78
C ASP A 61 3.50 -8.71 -0.38
N PHE A 62 2.19 -8.51 -0.57
CA PHE A 62 1.45 -9.11 -1.70
C PHE A 62 2.06 -8.79 -3.06
N LEU A 63 2.50 -7.54 -3.24
CA LEU A 63 3.11 -7.11 -4.49
C LEU A 63 4.58 -7.53 -4.61
N GLY A 64 5.30 -7.53 -3.50
CA GLY A 64 6.75 -7.75 -3.46
C GLY A 64 7.58 -6.56 -3.95
N THR A 65 8.81 -6.47 -3.48
CA THR A 65 9.70 -5.34 -3.77
C THR A 65 10.05 -5.20 -5.25
N ASP A 66 10.26 -6.31 -5.93
CA ASP A 66 10.66 -6.31 -7.36
C ASP A 66 9.56 -5.73 -8.23
N TYR A 67 8.32 -6.22 -8.05
CA TYR A 67 7.17 -5.76 -8.81
C TYR A 67 6.90 -4.28 -8.58
N ILE A 68 6.84 -3.83 -7.32
CA ILE A 68 6.57 -2.43 -6.98
C ILE A 68 7.59 -1.49 -7.64
N ASN A 69 8.88 -1.77 -7.46
CA ASN A 69 9.93 -0.87 -7.96
C ASN A 69 10.07 -0.93 -9.49
N LYS A 70 9.80 -2.07 -10.11
CA LYS A 70 9.71 -2.21 -11.57
C LYS A 70 8.57 -1.36 -12.13
N GLU A 71 7.36 -1.49 -11.57
CA GLU A 71 6.17 -0.77 -12.00
C GLU A 71 6.34 0.75 -11.89
N LEU A 72 6.90 1.23 -10.78
CA LEU A 72 7.20 2.65 -10.60
C LEU A 72 8.22 3.15 -11.64
N THR A 73 9.28 2.38 -11.88
CA THR A 73 10.33 2.74 -12.84
C THR A 73 9.80 2.80 -14.28
N GLN A 74 8.99 1.82 -14.69
CA GLN A 74 8.40 1.76 -16.02
C GLN A 74 7.46 2.93 -16.32
N ARG A 75 6.83 3.49 -15.29
CA ARG A 75 5.97 4.68 -15.40
C ARG A 75 6.70 6.00 -15.22
N GLY A 76 8.04 5.99 -15.26
CA GLY A 76 8.84 7.20 -15.11
C GLY A 76 8.97 7.73 -13.69
N LEU A 77 8.51 6.98 -12.68
CA LEU A 77 8.57 7.33 -11.26
C LEU A 77 9.84 6.79 -10.60
N SER A 78 10.97 6.94 -11.27
CA SER A 78 12.23 6.25 -10.93
C SER A 78 12.96 6.80 -9.71
N LYS A 79 12.51 7.92 -9.15
CA LYS A 79 13.09 8.51 -7.93
C LYS A 79 12.41 8.00 -6.65
N THR A 80 11.39 7.18 -6.79
CA THR A 80 10.75 6.44 -5.70
C THR A 80 11.39 5.07 -5.57
N ARG A 81 11.62 4.64 -4.33
CA ARG A 81 12.12 3.30 -4.01
C ARG A 81 11.48 2.82 -2.71
N LEU A 82 10.92 1.63 -2.75
CA LEU A 82 10.36 0.97 -1.58
C LEU A 82 11.22 -0.24 -1.26
N TYR A 83 11.85 -0.22 -0.08
CA TYR A 83 12.80 -1.23 0.36
C TYR A 83 12.22 -2.17 1.40
N HIS A 84 11.27 -1.70 2.22
CA HIS A 84 10.90 -2.44 3.40
C HIS A 84 9.46 -2.17 3.87
N LYS A 85 8.93 -3.15 4.58
CA LYS A 85 7.72 -3.05 5.40
C LYS A 85 7.95 -2.16 6.62
N PHE A 86 6.88 -1.63 7.20
CA PHE A 86 6.91 -0.94 8.51
C PHE A 86 6.73 -1.95 9.65
N LEU A 87 7.57 -2.97 9.67
CA LEU A 87 7.58 -4.02 10.66
C LEU A 87 9.02 -4.31 11.07
N PHE A 88 9.32 -4.15 12.37
CA PHE A 88 10.66 -4.41 12.87
C PHE A 88 11.03 -5.89 12.68
N GLY A 89 12.23 -6.14 12.14
CA GLY A 89 12.70 -7.50 11.87
C GLY A 89 12.00 -8.22 10.72
N ALA A 90 11.15 -7.51 9.93
CA ALA A 90 10.47 -8.13 8.81
C ALA A 90 11.45 -8.65 7.74
N ASP A 91 11.13 -9.81 7.20
CA ASP A 91 11.73 -10.28 5.95
C ASP A 91 11.18 -9.43 4.80
N ASN A 92 12.05 -8.61 4.21
CA ASN A 92 11.69 -7.74 3.09
C ASN A 92 12.09 -8.35 1.73
N ILE A 93 12.68 -9.53 1.75
CA ILE A 93 13.10 -10.29 0.56
C ILE A 93 12.05 -11.31 0.19
N ASN A 94 11.56 -12.06 1.17
CA ASN A 94 10.55 -13.08 0.95
C ASN A 94 9.17 -12.54 1.33
N THR A 95 8.18 -12.82 0.48
CA THR A 95 6.78 -12.51 0.76
C THR A 95 6.12 -13.64 1.53
N TRP A 96 4.95 -13.36 2.06
CA TRP A 96 4.00 -14.38 2.54
C TRP A 96 3.23 -15.02 1.38
N GLY A 97 2.47 -16.07 1.66
CA GLY A 97 1.50 -16.62 0.72
C GLY A 97 0.15 -15.92 0.83
N TYR A 98 -0.54 -15.75 -0.30
CA TYR A 98 -1.86 -15.10 -0.38
C TYR A 98 -2.85 -16.00 -1.08
N THR A 99 -3.96 -16.32 -0.43
CA THR A 99 -4.98 -17.22 -0.96
C THR A 99 -6.33 -16.52 -1.01
N PHE A 100 -6.86 -16.34 -2.22
CA PHE A 100 -8.15 -15.71 -2.48
C PHE A 100 -9.26 -16.73 -2.61
N LEU A 101 -10.42 -16.39 -2.04
CA LEU A 101 -11.57 -17.28 -1.94
C LEU A 101 -12.77 -16.69 -2.66
N ASN A 102 -13.60 -17.54 -3.27
CA ASN A 102 -14.91 -17.11 -3.75
C ASN A 102 -15.95 -17.09 -2.60
N GLU A 103 -17.19 -16.74 -2.92
CA GLU A 103 -18.31 -16.68 -1.99
C GLU A 103 -18.58 -18.04 -1.30
N ASN A 104 -18.28 -19.15 -1.98
CA ASN A 104 -18.43 -20.53 -1.45
C ASN A 104 -17.18 -20.99 -0.69
N GLN A 105 -16.27 -20.10 -0.30
CA GLN A 105 -15.01 -20.41 0.39
C GLN A 105 -14.06 -21.33 -0.40
N LYS A 106 -14.23 -21.44 -1.72
CA LYS A 106 -13.32 -22.18 -2.59
C LYS A 106 -12.16 -21.28 -3.02
N ILE A 107 -10.97 -21.87 -3.08
CA ILE A 107 -9.77 -21.17 -3.55
C ILE A 107 -9.93 -20.89 -5.05
N ILE A 108 -9.79 -19.61 -5.42
CA ILE A 108 -9.81 -19.14 -6.81
C ILE A 108 -8.44 -18.67 -7.29
N TYR A 109 -7.56 -18.32 -6.36
CA TYR A 109 -6.18 -17.96 -6.67
C TYR A 109 -5.31 -18.17 -5.43
N HIS A 110 -4.10 -18.68 -5.66
CA HIS A 110 -3.07 -18.79 -4.64
C HIS A 110 -1.75 -18.27 -5.19
N GLN A 111 -1.21 -17.28 -4.49
CA GLN A 111 0.15 -16.79 -4.69
C GLN A 111 1.02 -17.38 -3.58
N PRO A 112 1.97 -18.25 -3.89
CA PRO A 112 2.92 -18.74 -2.89
C PRO A 112 3.86 -17.62 -2.43
N SER A 113 4.60 -17.87 -1.36
CA SER A 113 5.73 -17.01 -0.98
C SER A 113 6.71 -16.93 -2.16
N ILE A 114 7.10 -15.71 -2.51
CA ILE A 114 8.07 -15.42 -3.57
C ILE A 114 9.26 -14.67 -2.99
N SER A 115 10.45 -14.93 -3.52
CA SER A 115 11.67 -14.22 -3.12
C SER A 115 12.01 -13.14 -4.13
N ALA A 116 12.41 -11.97 -3.65
CA ALA A 116 12.93 -10.92 -4.50
C ALA A 116 14.22 -11.39 -5.18
N LEU A 117 14.32 -11.18 -6.48
CA LEU A 117 15.47 -11.54 -7.31
C LEU A 117 16.41 -10.35 -7.51
N VAL A 118 15.92 -9.12 -7.33
CA VAL A 118 16.68 -7.90 -7.56
C VAL A 118 17.20 -7.35 -6.23
N ASP A 119 18.52 -7.32 -6.08
CA ASP A 119 19.13 -6.52 -5.00
C ASP A 119 18.99 -5.03 -5.34
N LEU A 120 18.06 -4.37 -4.68
CA LEU A 120 17.82 -2.93 -4.87
C LEU A 120 19.07 -2.16 -4.43
N LYS A 121 19.66 -1.43 -5.38
CA LYS A 121 20.83 -0.59 -5.10
C LYS A 121 20.49 0.43 -3.99
N PRO A 122 21.42 0.65 -3.06
CA PRO A 122 21.27 1.65 -2.02
C PRO A 122 20.93 3.04 -2.56
N ASN A 123 20.30 3.86 -1.75
CA ASN A 123 20.08 5.26 -2.10
C ASN A 123 21.42 5.99 -2.21
N ASN A 124 21.71 6.54 -3.39
CA ASN A 124 22.86 7.39 -3.61
C ASN A 124 22.41 8.87 -3.69
N LEU A 125 22.12 9.46 -2.54
CA LEU A 125 21.63 10.82 -2.42
C LEU A 125 22.53 11.60 -1.46
N LYS A 126 22.73 12.89 -1.75
CA LYS A 126 23.37 13.81 -0.77
C LYS A 126 22.56 13.82 0.52
N GLY A 127 23.25 13.74 1.65
CA GLY A 127 22.63 13.80 2.97
C GLY A 127 21.74 12.61 3.34
N ILE A 128 22.12 11.40 2.93
CA ILE A 128 21.48 10.15 3.40
C ILE A 128 21.73 9.89 4.90
N LEU A 129 22.72 10.53 5.48
CA LEU A 129 22.94 10.56 6.91
C LEU A 129 22.23 11.78 7.50
N LYS A 130 21.30 11.55 8.44
CA LYS A 130 20.44 12.60 9.02
C LYS A 130 20.56 12.67 10.53
N GLY A 131 20.54 13.90 11.04
CA GLY A 131 20.63 14.20 12.48
C GLY A 131 22.02 13.98 13.07
N ILE A 132 22.18 14.33 14.34
CA ILE A 132 23.39 14.09 15.14
C ILE A 132 23.26 12.79 15.94
N GLY A 133 22.04 12.29 16.11
CA GLY A 133 21.71 11.05 16.79
C GLY A 133 20.34 10.52 16.36
N HIS A 134 20.05 9.28 16.75
CA HIS A 134 18.73 8.65 16.55
C HIS A 134 18.43 7.64 17.67
N ILE A 135 17.15 7.38 17.89
CA ILE A 135 16.71 6.36 18.86
C ILE A 135 16.67 5.00 18.16
N LYS A 136 17.26 4.00 18.81
CA LYS A 136 17.18 2.59 18.41
C LYS A 136 16.93 1.73 19.64
N SER A 137 15.85 0.96 19.66
CA SER A 137 15.45 0.12 20.81
C SER A 137 15.49 0.92 22.13
N ASP A 138 14.80 2.05 22.15
CA ASP A 138 14.67 2.99 23.29
C ASP A 138 16.00 3.62 23.79
N SER A 139 17.10 3.40 23.07
CA SER A 139 18.40 3.98 23.39
C SER A 139 18.79 5.06 22.38
N LEU A 140 19.30 6.19 22.90
CA LEU A 140 19.85 7.26 22.06
C LEU A 140 21.24 6.88 21.58
N LEU A 141 21.39 6.76 20.28
CA LEU A 141 22.69 6.58 19.62
C LEU A 141 23.17 7.93 19.07
N LEU A 142 24.30 8.43 19.56
CA LEU A 142 24.92 9.68 19.12
C LEU A 142 25.64 9.51 17.78
N LYS A 143 24.91 9.10 16.75
CA LYS A 143 25.37 9.03 15.37
C LYS A 143 24.21 9.29 14.41
N PRO A 144 24.48 9.87 13.23
CA PRO A 144 23.44 10.10 12.23
C PRO A 144 22.69 8.82 11.85
N MET A 145 21.39 8.94 11.60
CA MET A 145 20.61 7.84 11.04
C MET A 145 20.93 7.67 9.56
N ASN A 146 21.20 6.43 9.15
CA ASN A 146 21.46 6.11 7.76
C ASN A 146 20.16 5.77 7.01
N PHE A 147 19.88 6.53 5.94
CA PHE A 147 18.71 6.36 5.07
C PHE A 147 19.02 5.62 3.76
N GLU A 148 20.17 4.99 3.67
CA GLU A 148 20.66 4.30 2.46
C GLU A 148 19.66 3.26 1.92
N ARG A 149 19.05 2.48 2.82
CA ARG A 149 18.04 1.46 2.49
C ARG A 149 16.67 1.76 3.11
N LYS A 150 16.30 3.04 3.17
CA LYS A 150 14.99 3.48 3.63
C LYS A 150 14.07 3.80 2.45
N ASN A 151 12.78 3.53 2.63
CA ASN A 151 11.76 3.93 1.66
C ASN A 151 11.89 5.41 1.35
N ARG A 152 11.80 5.76 0.09
CA ARG A 152 11.88 7.15 -0.37
C ARG A 152 10.90 7.42 -1.48
N ILE A 153 10.43 8.64 -1.52
CA ILE A 153 9.70 9.22 -2.64
C ILE A 153 10.23 10.64 -2.91
N SER A 154 10.42 10.99 -4.17
CA SER A 154 10.68 12.39 -4.53
C SER A 154 9.36 13.16 -4.60
N ILE A 155 9.38 14.46 -4.31
CA ILE A 155 8.20 15.33 -4.43
C ILE A 155 7.63 15.26 -5.86
N ARG A 156 8.50 15.21 -6.87
CA ARG A 156 8.09 15.08 -8.28
C ARG A 156 7.38 13.77 -8.57
N ASP A 157 7.87 12.65 -8.02
CA ASP A 157 7.22 11.36 -8.21
C ASP A 157 5.89 11.31 -7.44
N LEU A 158 5.83 11.90 -6.23
CA LEU A 158 4.59 12.02 -5.46
C LEU A 158 3.54 12.82 -6.24
N GLU A 159 3.91 13.98 -6.77
CA GLU A 159 3.06 14.79 -7.66
C GLU A 159 2.64 13.97 -8.88
N GLY A 160 3.58 13.26 -9.50
CA GLY A 160 3.32 12.41 -10.65
C GLY A 160 2.32 11.27 -10.36
N ILE A 161 2.40 10.63 -9.19
CA ILE A 161 1.43 9.62 -8.76
C ILE A 161 0.05 10.25 -8.58
N LEU A 162 -0.03 11.36 -7.85
CA LEU A 162 -1.29 12.07 -7.61
C LEU A 162 -1.96 12.51 -8.90
N LYS A 163 -1.20 13.13 -9.81
CA LYS A 163 -1.74 13.55 -11.12
C LYS A 163 -2.31 12.38 -11.91
N ARG A 164 -1.65 11.21 -11.92
CA ARG A 164 -2.15 10.02 -12.61
C ARG A 164 -3.45 9.47 -12.01
N ILE A 165 -3.65 9.66 -10.72
CA ILE A 165 -4.90 9.23 -10.07
C ILE A 165 -6.02 10.25 -10.31
N ILE A 166 -5.71 11.54 -10.25
CA ILE A 166 -6.71 12.62 -10.31
C ILE A 166 -7.07 13.00 -11.74
N PHE A 167 -6.08 13.07 -12.62
CA PHE A 167 -6.19 13.50 -14.03
C PHE A 167 -5.62 12.43 -14.99
N PRO A 168 -6.14 11.20 -14.97
CA PRO A 168 -5.58 10.11 -15.80
C PRO A 168 -5.62 10.44 -17.28
N GLU A 169 -6.57 11.26 -17.73
CA GLU A 169 -6.71 11.68 -19.13
C GLU A 169 -5.55 12.53 -19.65
N ALA A 170 -4.73 13.08 -18.75
CA ALA A 170 -3.55 13.87 -19.09
C ALA A 170 -2.29 13.02 -19.38
N PHE A 171 -2.40 11.68 -19.31
CA PHE A 171 -1.28 10.77 -19.43
C PHE A 171 -1.53 9.72 -20.51
N SER A 172 -0.45 9.24 -21.14
CA SER A 172 -0.51 8.10 -22.03
C SER A 172 -0.75 6.79 -21.25
N GLU A 173 -1.31 5.77 -21.89
CA GLU A 173 -1.57 4.46 -21.27
C GLU A 173 -0.32 3.85 -20.61
N LYS A 174 0.86 4.03 -21.19
CA LYS A 174 2.14 3.53 -20.66
C LYS A 174 2.54 4.16 -19.33
N GLU A 175 2.08 5.38 -19.07
CA GLU A 175 2.36 6.12 -17.85
C GLU A 175 1.34 5.83 -16.76
N LEU A 176 0.14 5.35 -17.14
CA LEU A 176 -0.94 5.10 -16.20
C LEU A 176 -0.72 3.80 -15.42
N PHE A 177 -1.26 3.76 -14.22
CA PHE A 177 -1.45 2.52 -13.50
C PHE A 177 -2.59 1.72 -14.16
N ASN A 178 -2.50 0.40 -14.16
CA ASN A 178 -3.55 -0.47 -14.68
C ASN A 178 -4.78 -0.46 -13.77
N LEU A 179 -5.57 0.61 -13.85
CA LEU A 179 -6.76 0.86 -13.02
C LEU A 179 -8.00 0.99 -13.92
N THR A 180 -9.12 0.45 -13.45
CA THR A 180 -10.42 0.68 -14.07
C THR A 180 -11.01 2.03 -13.66
N LYS A 181 -12.04 2.49 -14.35
CA LYS A 181 -12.80 3.70 -13.94
C LYS A 181 -13.34 3.58 -12.50
N THR A 182 -13.75 2.38 -12.11
CA THR A 182 -14.21 2.11 -10.75
C THR A 182 -13.08 2.21 -9.72
N ASP A 183 -11.89 1.70 -10.05
CA ASP A 183 -10.73 1.81 -9.18
C ASP A 183 -10.31 3.28 -8.97
N TYR A 184 -10.32 4.10 -10.04
CA TYR A 184 -10.05 5.54 -9.91
C TYR A 184 -11.08 6.25 -9.01
N LYS A 185 -12.38 5.93 -9.16
CA LYS A 185 -13.41 6.48 -8.28
C LYS A 185 -13.19 6.08 -6.83
N PHE A 186 -12.90 4.81 -6.59
CA PHE A 186 -12.62 4.27 -5.26
C PHE A 186 -11.44 4.98 -4.59
N LEU A 187 -10.30 5.10 -5.29
CA LEU A 187 -9.10 5.75 -4.77
C LEU A 187 -9.38 7.22 -4.44
N ARG A 188 -9.96 7.99 -5.38
CA ARG A 188 -10.27 9.41 -5.17
C ARG A 188 -11.24 9.60 -4.02
N TYR A 189 -12.25 8.75 -3.89
CA TYR A 189 -13.19 8.78 -2.79
C TYR A 189 -12.47 8.63 -1.45
N TRP A 190 -11.70 7.58 -1.25
CA TRP A 190 -11.06 7.32 0.05
C TRP A 190 -9.88 8.26 0.35
N MET A 191 -9.19 8.76 -0.66
CA MET A 191 -8.18 9.80 -0.48
C MET A 191 -8.76 11.12 0.07
N SER A 192 -10.03 11.39 -0.15
CA SER A 192 -10.70 12.63 0.28
C SER A 192 -11.53 12.46 1.57
N ARG A 193 -11.68 11.24 2.11
CA ARG A 193 -12.48 11.00 3.33
C ARG A 193 -11.69 11.21 4.61
N THR A 194 -12.38 11.72 5.62
CA THR A 194 -11.89 11.74 6.99
C THR A 194 -12.23 10.43 7.70
N THR A 195 -11.64 10.20 8.86
CA THR A 195 -11.93 9.04 9.70
C THR A 195 -13.42 8.98 10.10
N LEU A 196 -14.07 10.13 10.33
CA LEU A 196 -15.47 10.24 10.72
C LEU A 196 -16.46 9.88 9.61
N GLU A 197 -15.99 9.81 8.36
CA GLU A 197 -16.83 9.46 7.19
C GLU A 197 -16.77 7.97 6.85
N SER A 198 -16.19 7.15 7.73
CA SER A 198 -16.06 5.71 7.56
C SER A 198 -16.80 4.96 8.67
N ASN A 199 -17.67 4.04 8.29
CA ASN A 199 -18.30 3.09 9.22
C ASN A 199 -17.50 1.80 9.37
N TYR A 200 -16.76 1.42 8.32
CA TYR A 200 -15.91 0.23 8.29
C TYR A 200 -14.66 0.50 7.44
N PRO A 201 -13.48 0.64 8.06
CA PRO A 201 -13.25 0.62 9.50
C PRO A 201 -13.93 1.81 10.20
N ASP A 202 -14.42 1.57 11.42
CA ASP A 202 -14.94 2.61 12.30
C ASP A 202 -13.79 3.17 13.14
N TYR A 203 -13.52 4.46 12.97
CA TYR A 203 -12.50 5.21 13.71
C TYR A 203 -13.14 6.38 14.49
N ASN A 204 -14.43 6.27 14.78
CA ASN A 204 -15.15 7.27 15.57
C ASN A 204 -14.76 7.18 17.06
N ASP A 205 -13.49 7.27 17.31
CA ASP A 205 -12.90 7.32 18.65
C ASP A 205 -12.03 8.58 18.82
N ASN A 206 -11.70 8.92 20.05
CA ASN A 206 -10.88 10.10 20.37
C ASN A 206 -9.42 9.97 19.92
N LYS A 207 -8.99 8.81 19.41
CA LYS A 207 -7.60 8.57 18.96
C LYS A 207 -7.40 8.84 17.47
N HIS A 208 -8.43 8.58 16.67
CA HIS A 208 -8.35 8.64 15.22
C HIS A 208 -9.17 9.78 14.62
N TRP A 209 -9.56 10.71 15.42
CA TRP A 209 -10.32 11.86 14.97
C TRP A 209 -9.78 12.39 13.62
N ASP A 210 -10.31 13.41 13.01
CA ASP A 210 -9.95 13.91 11.67
C ASP A 210 -8.55 14.54 11.56
N SER A 211 -7.63 14.09 12.39
CA SER A 211 -6.24 14.60 12.50
C SER A 211 -5.36 14.36 11.28
N TYR A 212 -5.78 13.48 10.36
CA TYR A 212 -4.99 13.16 9.17
C TYR A 212 -5.27 14.13 8.04
N CYS A 213 -4.21 14.68 7.43
CA CYS A 213 -4.32 15.53 6.26
C CYS A 213 -5.02 14.83 5.11
N LYS A 214 -5.97 15.52 4.47
CA LYS A 214 -6.71 15.02 3.32
C LYS A 214 -6.56 15.95 2.12
N PHE A 215 -6.66 15.37 0.95
CA PHE A 215 -6.73 16.12 -0.29
C PHE A 215 -8.19 16.44 -0.61
N PHE A 216 -8.46 17.72 -0.82
CA PHE A 216 -9.74 18.14 -1.36
C PHE A 216 -9.58 18.43 -2.84
N ILE A 217 -10.37 17.78 -3.68
CA ILE A 217 -10.42 18.12 -5.09
C ILE A 217 -11.41 19.26 -5.25
N TYR A 218 -10.91 20.37 -5.77
CA TYR A 218 -11.69 21.58 -5.93
C TYR A 218 -12.77 21.37 -6.98
N GLY A 219 -14.02 21.71 -6.66
CA GLY A 219 -15.12 21.76 -7.63
C GLY A 219 -16.33 20.90 -7.31
N ASP A 220 -16.23 19.96 -6.40
CA ASP A 220 -17.41 19.20 -5.95
C ASP A 220 -17.68 19.45 -4.48
N LYS A 221 -18.56 20.43 -4.23
CA LYS A 221 -19.02 20.76 -2.87
C LYS A 221 -19.73 19.59 -2.16
N LYS A 222 -20.04 18.53 -2.88
CA LYS A 222 -20.70 17.34 -2.32
C LYS A 222 -19.71 16.28 -1.88
N GLY A 223 -18.40 16.54 -2.02
CA GLY A 223 -17.36 15.58 -1.65
C GLY A 223 -17.49 14.25 -2.38
N ALA A 224 -18.42 14.14 -3.29
CA ALA A 224 -18.63 12.98 -4.12
C ALA A 224 -17.87 13.18 -5.41
N MET A 225 -16.74 12.63 -5.42
CA MET A 225 -16.05 12.43 -6.69
C MET A 225 -16.02 10.99 -7.05
#